data_d7a07e86bce0b94fe2cf533d8e251dc9
#
_entry.id   d7a07e86bce0b94fe2cf533d8e251dc9
#
_cell.length_a   1.000
_cell.length_b   1.000
_cell.length_c   1.000
_cell.angle_alpha   90.00
_cell.angle_beta   90.00
_cell.angle_gamma   90.00
#
_symmetry.space_group_name_H-M   'P 1'
#
loop_
_entity.id
_entity.type
_entity.pdbx_description
1 polymer ?
#
loop_
_entity_poly.entity_id
_entity_poly.type
_entity_poly.pdbx_seq_one_letter_code
_entity_poly.pdbx_strand_id
1 'polypeptide(L)'
;GYRARLLSPQELAQAYINEEKGVASAQEALQGAMDIVAEIVADNADYTAQLREMTFLGGTLESEAVDSEESTVYDMYYDKSEAIKTVPNHRILAMNRGEKEKKLKLKVKAPAELICQYLREQVIRDQSCVFAPLLSDTIDDAYKRLMAPSIEREIRNQLTERAESEAVKVFARNTEKLLMAPPVRDARVIAIDPGYRTGCKVTMLDETGKLLAYGTIYPTEPKKDIAGAKKSLTALVKKYK
;
A
#
# COMPACT_ATOMS: atom_id res chain seq x y z
N GLY A 1 -41.40 -9.58 47.61
CA GLY A 1 -40.12 -9.56 46.91
C GLY A 1 -39.86 -8.19 46.28
N TYR A 2 -38.90 -7.44 46.82
CA TYR A 2 -38.41 -6.19 46.20
C TYR A 2 -37.72 -6.57 44.86
N ARG A 3 -38.38 -6.37 43.73
CA ARG A 3 -37.68 -6.23 42.43
C ARG A 3 -36.94 -4.91 42.49
N ALA A 4 -35.64 -4.93 42.69
CA ALA A 4 -34.82 -3.77 42.49
C ALA A 4 -35.11 -3.26 41.05
N ARG A 5 -35.64 -2.05 40.95
CA ARG A 5 -35.87 -1.39 39.62
C ARG A 5 -34.50 -1.13 39.06
N LEU A 6 -34.13 -1.86 38.00
CA LEU A 6 -32.90 -1.59 37.26
C LEU A 6 -33.07 -0.21 36.63
N LEU A 7 -32.27 0.75 37.04
CA LEU A 7 -32.23 2.10 36.46
C LEU A 7 -31.79 2.00 35.01
N SER A 8 -32.40 2.78 34.15
CA SER A 8 -31.99 2.89 32.77
C SER A 8 -30.62 3.58 32.64
N PRO A 9 -29.86 3.37 31.56
CA PRO A 9 -28.60 4.09 31.34
C PRO A 9 -28.76 5.62 31.44
N GLN A 10 -29.88 6.16 30.94
CA GLN A 10 -30.20 7.59 31.00
C GLN A 10 -30.42 8.09 32.43
N GLU A 11 -31.13 7.31 33.26
CA GLU A 11 -31.35 7.67 34.67
C GLU A 11 -30.03 7.67 35.44
N LEU A 12 -29.14 6.74 35.18
CA LEU A 12 -27.81 6.68 35.79
C LEU A 12 -26.91 7.84 35.33
N ALA A 13 -27.00 8.22 34.05
CA ALA A 13 -26.21 9.30 33.49
C ALA A 13 -26.55 10.68 34.06
N GLN A 14 -27.78 10.88 34.62
CA GLN A 14 -28.18 12.14 35.23
C GLN A 14 -27.26 12.53 36.41
N ALA A 15 -26.69 11.56 37.13
CA ALA A 15 -25.78 11.81 38.23
C ALA A 15 -24.42 12.40 37.83
N TYR A 16 -24.09 12.34 36.53
CA TYR A 16 -22.81 12.79 35.95
C TYR A 16 -22.92 14.13 35.19
N ILE A 17 -24.08 14.79 35.22
CA ILE A 17 -24.24 16.12 34.62
C ILE A 17 -23.42 17.12 35.44
N ASN A 18 -22.52 17.85 34.78
CA ASN A 18 -21.68 18.87 35.38
C ASN A 18 -21.28 19.90 34.29
N GLU A 19 -21.96 21.03 34.30
CA GLU A 19 -21.74 22.12 33.34
C GLU A 19 -20.31 22.69 33.41
N GLU A 20 -19.72 22.76 34.64
CA GLU A 20 -18.35 23.25 34.80
C GLU A 20 -17.31 22.35 34.12
N LYS A 21 -17.62 21.06 33.98
CA LYS A 21 -16.78 20.07 33.28
C LYS A 21 -17.19 19.84 31.81
N GLY A 22 -18.11 20.65 31.27
CA GLY A 22 -18.54 20.57 29.90
C GLY A 22 -19.53 19.42 29.60
N VAL A 23 -20.21 18.88 30.62
CA VAL A 23 -21.25 17.85 30.48
C VAL A 23 -22.60 18.48 30.83
N ALA A 24 -23.30 19.00 29.83
CA ALA A 24 -24.55 19.73 30.02
C ALA A 24 -25.79 18.83 30.09
N SER A 25 -25.71 17.58 29.65
CA SER A 25 -26.86 16.66 29.58
C SER A 25 -26.48 15.22 29.90
N ALA A 26 -27.47 14.40 30.31
CA ALA A 26 -27.32 12.97 30.49
C ALA A 26 -26.88 12.26 29.20
N GLN A 27 -27.27 12.79 28.04
CA GLN A 27 -26.87 12.24 26.75
C GLN A 27 -25.37 12.47 26.48
N GLU A 28 -24.83 13.64 26.80
CA GLU A 28 -23.41 13.93 26.71
C GLU A 28 -22.58 13.08 27.68
N ALA A 29 -23.09 12.88 28.90
CA ALA A 29 -22.46 11.98 29.88
C ALA A 29 -22.39 10.54 29.36
N LEU A 30 -23.47 10.05 28.73
CA LEU A 30 -23.52 8.73 28.11
C LEU A 30 -22.56 8.62 26.94
N GLN A 31 -22.55 9.62 26.06
CA GLN A 31 -21.64 9.65 24.92
C GLN A 31 -20.18 9.63 25.38
N GLY A 32 -19.81 10.42 26.38
CA GLY A 32 -18.48 10.40 26.93
C GLY A 32 -18.09 9.03 27.53
N ALA A 33 -19.05 8.36 28.20
CA ALA A 33 -18.82 7.01 28.69
C ALA A 33 -18.64 6.00 27.55
N MET A 34 -19.42 6.10 26.46
CA MET A 34 -19.27 5.29 25.26
C MET A 34 -17.92 5.50 24.59
N ASP A 35 -17.46 6.75 24.48
CA ASP A 35 -16.15 7.07 23.89
C ASP A 35 -15.00 6.45 24.69
N ILE A 36 -15.05 6.52 26.03
CA ILE A 36 -14.07 5.86 26.90
C ILE A 36 -14.07 4.34 26.68
N VAL A 37 -15.24 3.72 26.64
CA VAL A 37 -15.34 2.27 26.40
C VAL A 37 -14.85 1.91 25.00
N ALA A 38 -15.15 2.73 23.99
CA ALA A 38 -14.66 2.53 22.62
C ALA A 38 -13.12 2.56 22.58
N GLU A 39 -12.49 3.51 23.28
CA GLU A 39 -11.03 3.59 23.41
C GLU A 39 -10.46 2.34 24.11
N ILE A 40 -11.05 1.92 25.24
CA ILE A 40 -10.61 0.70 25.96
C ILE A 40 -10.66 -0.54 25.05
N VAL A 41 -11.72 -0.68 24.24
CA VAL A 41 -11.85 -1.79 23.30
C VAL A 41 -10.80 -1.68 22.18
N ALA A 42 -10.58 -0.47 21.65
CA ALA A 42 -9.65 -0.25 20.56
C ALA A 42 -8.17 -0.42 20.99
N ASP A 43 -7.83 -0.07 22.22
CA ASP A 43 -6.48 -0.20 22.78
C ASP A 43 -6.12 -1.64 23.19
N ASN A 44 -7.08 -2.57 23.15
CA ASN A 44 -6.82 -3.96 23.47
C ASN A 44 -6.00 -4.63 22.35
N ALA A 45 -4.77 -5.00 22.68
CA ALA A 45 -3.83 -5.60 21.74
C ALA A 45 -4.30 -6.96 21.20
N ASP A 46 -4.96 -7.77 22.02
CA ASP A 46 -5.46 -9.09 21.62
C ASP A 46 -6.60 -8.95 20.61
N TYR A 47 -7.52 -8.02 20.84
CA TYR A 47 -8.59 -7.73 19.87
C TYR A 47 -8.00 -7.24 18.56
N THR A 48 -7.09 -6.27 18.61
CA THR A 48 -6.46 -5.72 17.40
C THR A 48 -5.73 -6.80 16.61
N ALA A 49 -4.99 -7.70 17.28
CA ALA A 49 -4.31 -8.81 16.63
C ALA A 49 -5.30 -9.76 15.93
N GLN A 50 -6.38 -10.12 16.61
CA GLN A 50 -7.41 -11.00 16.05
C GLN A 50 -8.15 -10.36 14.86
N LEU A 51 -8.49 -9.09 14.97
CA LEU A 51 -9.16 -8.35 13.88
C LEU A 51 -8.26 -8.22 12.65
N ARG A 52 -6.95 -8.03 12.85
CA ARG A 52 -5.96 -8.03 11.78
C ARG A 52 -5.94 -9.37 11.06
N GLU A 53 -5.91 -10.47 11.80
CA GLU A 53 -5.96 -11.82 11.23
C GLU A 53 -7.24 -12.06 10.45
N MET A 54 -8.40 -11.73 11.02
CA MET A 54 -9.70 -11.84 10.35
C MET A 54 -9.74 -11.01 9.06
N THR A 55 -9.18 -9.79 9.08
CA THR A 55 -9.10 -8.93 7.90
C THR A 55 -8.15 -9.51 6.84
N PHE A 56 -7.02 -10.07 7.25
CA PHE A 56 -6.07 -10.70 6.31
C PHE A 56 -6.65 -11.94 5.64
N LEU A 57 -7.38 -12.76 6.40
CA LEU A 57 -7.93 -14.02 5.89
C LEU A 57 -9.20 -13.84 5.07
N GLY A 58 -10.09 -12.94 5.49
CA GLY A 58 -11.43 -12.79 4.91
C GLY A 58 -11.65 -11.47 4.16
N GLY A 59 -10.69 -10.56 4.16
CA GLY A 59 -10.81 -9.27 3.50
C GLY A 59 -10.37 -9.27 2.04
N THR A 60 -10.70 -8.18 1.34
CA THR A 60 -10.33 -7.93 -0.04
C THR A 60 -9.62 -6.59 -0.19
N LEU A 61 -8.68 -6.52 -1.12
CA LEU A 61 -8.11 -5.28 -1.62
C LEU A 61 -8.96 -4.84 -2.82
N GLU A 62 -9.62 -3.71 -2.67
CA GLU A 62 -10.45 -3.10 -3.71
C GLU A 62 -9.70 -1.94 -4.34
N SER A 63 -9.80 -1.82 -5.67
CA SER A 63 -9.28 -0.68 -6.41
C SER A 63 -10.37 -0.11 -7.31
N GLU A 64 -10.53 1.21 -7.25
CA GLU A 64 -11.49 1.96 -8.03
C GLU A 64 -10.76 3.02 -8.88
N ALA A 65 -11.26 3.29 -10.09
CA ALA A 65 -10.78 4.41 -10.88
C ALA A 65 -11.10 5.74 -10.21
N VAL A 66 -10.20 6.70 -10.26
CA VAL A 66 -10.48 8.09 -9.86
C VAL A 66 -11.38 8.75 -10.91
N ASP A 67 -11.11 8.47 -12.19
CA ASP A 67 -11.92 8.85 -13.34
C ASP A 67 -12.09 7.62 -14.23
N SER A 68 -13.28 7.09 -14.31
CA SER A 68 -13.58 5.88 -15.08
C SER A 68 -13.67 6.12 -16.60
N GLU A 69 -13.76 7.38 -17.03
CA GLU A 69 -13.79 7.73 -18.46
C GLU A 69 -12.39 7.88 -19.05
N GLU A 70 -11.38 8.11 -18.19
CA GLU A 70 -9.99 8.21 -18.64
C GLU A 70 -9.36 6.83 -18.81
N SER A 71 -8.98 6.45 -20.04
CA SER A 71 -8.21 5.23 -20.28
C SER A 71 -6.74 5.43 -19.90
N THR A 72 -6.23 4.54 -19.07
CA THR A 72 -4.85 4.58 -18.56
C THR A 72 -4.20 3.19 -18.62
N VAL A 73 -2.92 3.11 -18.33
CA VAL A 73 -2.22 1.82 -18.15
C VAL A 73 -2.76 0.99 -16.97
N TYR A 74 -3.66 1.57 -16.19
CA TYR A 74 -4.26 0.95 -15.00
C TYR A 74 -5.70 0.45 -15.24
N ASP A 75 -6.24 0.51 -16.47
CA ASP A 75 -7.61 0.10 -16.80
C ASP A 75 -7.96 -1.30 -16.29
N MET A 76 -6.99 -2.22 -16.32
CA MET A 76 -7.16 -3.58 -15.82
C MET A 76 -7.38 -3.68 -14.28
N TYR A 77 -7.17 -2.58 -13.57
CA TYR A 77 -7.36 -2.46 -12.11
C TYR A 77 -8.58 -1.61 -11.74
N TYR A 78 -9.34 -1.10 -12.73
CA TYR A 78 -10.58 -0.40 -12.47
C TYR A 78 -11.62 -1.38 -11.91
N ASP A 79 -12.33 -0.97 -10.86
CA ASP A 79 -13.39 -1.75 -10.18
C ASP A 79 -13.00 -3.20 -9.87
N LYS A 80 -11.77 -3.40 -9.39
CA LYS A 80 -11.24 -4.72 -9.09
C LYS A 80 -11.26 -5.00 -7.59
N SER A 81 -11.65 -6.23 -7.23
CA SER A 81 -11.60 -6.74 -5.86
C SER A 81 -10.83 -8.06 -5.84
N GLU A 82 -9.78 -8.14 -5.02
CA GLU A 82 -8.94 -9.33 -4.89
C GLU A 82 -8.74 -9.70 -3.42
N ALA A 83 -8.82 -10.99 -3.09
CA ALA A 83 -8.60 -11.46 -1.72
C ALA A 83 -7.17 -11.11 -1.25
N ILE A 84 -7.05 -10.48 -0.08
CA ILE A 84 -5.79 -10.02 0.51
C ILE A 84 -4.76 -11.15 0.60
N LYS A 85 -5.22 -12.33 1.02
CA LYS A 85 -4.38 -13.51 1.20
C LYS A 85 -3.66 -13.96 -0.07
N THR A 86 -4.31 -13.82 -1.24
CA THR A 86 -3.85 -14.40 -2.50
C THR A 86 -3.47 -13.40 -3.57
N VAL A 87 -3.67 -12.11 -3.33
CA VAL A 87 -3.34 -11.06 -4.29
C VAL A 87 -1.86 -11.13 -4.71
N PRO A 88 -1.56 -11.20 -6.03
CA PRO A 88 -0.18 -11.30 -6.52
C PRO A 88 0.63 -10.03 -6.25
N ASN A 89 1.91 -10.20 -5.90
CA ASN A 89 2.79 -9.09 -5.54
C ASN A 89 2.93 -8.03 -6.65
N HIS A 90 3.02 -8.43 -7.91
CA HIS A 90 3.13 -7.48 -9.02
C HIS A 90 1.86 -6.60 -9.17
N ARG A 91 0.67 -7.12 -8.82
CA ARG A 91 -0.57 -6.35 -8.85
C ARG A 91 -0.63 -5.34 -7.71
N ILE A 92 -0.16 -5.73 -6.52
CA ILE A 92 -0.04 -4.80 -5.37
C ILE A 92 0.82 -3.60 -5.78
N LEU A 93 2.00 -3.84 -6.37
CA LEU A 93 2.89 -2.76 -6.80
C LEU A 93 2.28 -1.89 -7.89
N ALA A 94 1.57 -2.50 -8.86
CA ALA A 94 0.90 -1.77 -9.92
C ALA A 94 -0.24 -0.90 -9.38
N MET A 95 -1.09 -1.43 -8.48
CA MET A 95 -2.17 -0.69 -7.84
C MET A 95 -1.63 0.44 -6.97
N ASN A 96 -0.60 0.20 -6.13
CA ASN A 96 0.05 1.23 -5.32
C ASN A 96 0.63 2.37 -6.19
N ARG A 97 1.19 2.02 -7.35
CA ARG A 97 1.68 3.01 -8.30
C ARG A 97 0.54 3.83 -8.90
N GLY A 98 -0.56 3.18 -9.30
CA GLY A 98 -1.76 3.86 -9.80
C GLY A 98 -2.37 4.82 -8.78
N GLU A 99 -2.37 4.45 -7.49
CA GLU A 99 -2.81 5.34 -6.40
C GLU A 99 -1.86 6.54 -6.23
N LYS A 100 -0.55 6.31 -6.24
CA LYS A 100 0.46 7.38 -6.16
C LYS A 100 0.34 8.37 -7.33
N GLU A 101 0.01 7.87 -8.51
CA GLU A 101 -0.25 8.67 -9.72
C GLU A 101 -1.67 9.28 -9.76
N LYS A 102 -2.47 9.07 -8.69
CA LYS A 102 -3.86 9.56 -8.55
C LYS A 102 -4.81 9.06 -9.64
N LYS A 103 -4.57 7.88 -10.17
CA LYS A 103 -5.43 7.22 -11.15
C LYS A 103 -6.33 6.17 -10.50
N LEU A 104 -5.90 5.61 -9.37
CA LEU A 104 -6.66 4.63 -8.59
C LEU A 104 -6.90 5.14 -7.17
N LYS A 105 -7.98 4.65 -6.55
CA LYS A 105 -8.22 4.68 -5.11
C LYS A 105 -8.19 3.25 -4.62
N LEU A 106 -7.43 2.99 -3.56
CA LEU A 106 -7.32 1.66 -2.96
C LEU A 106 -7.95 1.64 -1.59
N LYS A 107 -8.66 0.54 -1.29
CA LYS A 107 -9.31 0.32 -0.01
C LYS A 107 -9.21 -1.15 0.39
N VAL A 108 -9.02 -1.40 1.68
CA VAL A 108 -9.18 -2.73 2.25
C VAL A 108 -10.60 -2.88 2.76
N LYS A 109 -11.33 -3.83 2.21
CA LYS A 109 -12.66 -4.19 2.69
C LYS A 109 -12.56 -5.41 3.59
N ALA A 110 -12.72 -5.17 4.88
CA ALA A 110 -12.73 -6.20 5.91
C ALA A 110 -14.14 -6.83 6.03
N PRO A 111 -14.25 -8.06 6.57
CA PRO A 111 -15.53 -8.69 6.91
C PRO A 111 -16.13 -8.06 8.18
N ALA A 112 -16.59 -6.80 8.09
CA ALA A 112 -16.97 -5.96 9.21
C ALA A 112 -18.03 -6.59 10.12
N GLU A 113 -19.03 -7.27 9.55
CA GLU A 113 -20.10 -7.93 10.33
C GLU A 113 -19.54 -9.03 11.24
N LEU A 114 -18.66 -9.88 10.71
CA LEU A 114 -18.02 -10.95 11.50
C LEU A 114 -17.10 -10.37 12.58
N ILE A 115 -16.39 -9.30 12.26
CA ILE A 115 -15.51 -8.58 13.19
C ILE A 115 -16.34 -7.98 14.34
N CYS A 116 -17.39 -7.24 14.03
CA CYS A 116 -18.24 -6.64 15.06
C CYS A 116 -18.96 -7.70 15.89
N GLN A 117 -19.38 -8.82 15.28
CA GLN A 117 -19.93 -9.94 16.01
C GLN A 117 -18.91 -10.52 17.00
N TYR A 118 -17.69 -10.79 16.56
CA TYR A 118 -16.60 -11.28 17.43
C TYR A 118 -16.38 -10.32 18.60
N LEU A 119 -16.24 -9.01 18.37
CA LEU A 119 -16.04 -8.04 19.43
C LEU A 119 -17.21 -8.02 20.43
N ARG A 120 -18.46 -8.09 19.95
CA ARG A 120 -19.64 -8.17 20.85
C ARG A 120 -19.59 -9.40 21.73
N GLU A 121 -19.22 -10.57 21.22
CA GLU A 121 -19.09 -11.81 21.98
C GLU A 121 -17.98 -11.72 23.04
N GLN A 122 -16.91 -10.99 22.78
CA GLN A 122 -15.82 -10.80 23.74
C GLN A 122 -16.16 -9.76 24.84
N VAL A 123 -16.85 -8.69 24.48
CA VAL A 123 -17.07 -7.53 25.38
C VAL A 123 -18.38 -7.68 26.15
N ILE A 124 -19.47 -8.14 25.51
CA ILE A 124 -20.80 -8.24 26.11
C ILE A 124 -20.97 -9.61 26.73
N ARG A 125 -20.64 -9.75 28.01
CA ARG A 125 -20.74 -11.04 28.72
C ARG A 125 -22.19 -11.45 29.03
N ASP A 126 -23.07 -10.47 29.23
CA ASP A 126 -24.49 -10.70 29.53
C ASP A 126 -25.37 -9.90 28.55
N GLN A 127 -25.96 -10.62 27.61
CA GLN A 127 -26.87 -10.07 26.60
C GLN A 127 -28.20 -9.55 27.20
N SER A 128 -28.55 -9.97 28.42
CA SER A 128 -29.74 -9.48 29.13
C SER A 128 -29.51 -8.18 29.89
N CYS A 129 -28.27 -7.71 29.95
CA CYS A 129 -27.89 -6.47 30.59
C CYS A 129 -28.56 -5.26 29.92
N VAL A 130 -29.08 -4.32 30.72
CA VAL A 130 -29.72 -3.09 30.23
C VAL A 130 -28.77 -2.22 29.38
N PHE A 131 -27.46 -2.39 29.52
CA PHE A 131 -26.42 -1.73 28.72
C PHE A 131 -26.03 -2.46 27.45
N ALA A 132 -26.51 -3.69 27.22
CA ALA A 132 -26.09 -4.49 26.06
C ALA A 132 -26.33 -3.80 24.71
N PRO A 133 -27.47 -3.15 24.45
CA PRO A 133 -27.67 -2.37 23.21
C PRO A 133 -26.67 -1.23 23.07
N LEU A 134 -26.43 -0.46 24.14
CA LEU A 134 -25.50 0.66 24.16
C LEU A 134 -24.06 0.21 23.91
N LEU A 135 -23.65 -0.89 24.51
CA LEU A 135 -22.32 -1.52 24.27
C LEU A 135 -22.20 -2.00 22.85
N SER A 136 -23.25 -2.57 22.24
CA SER A 136 -23.24 -2.96 20.85
C SER A 136 -22.96 -1.78 19.89
N ASP A 137 -23.63 -0.66 20.12
CA ASP A 137 -23.43 0.57 19.33
C ASP A 137 -22.02 1.14 19.55
N THR A 138 -21.53 1.08 20.80
CA THR A 138 -20.17 1.50 21.17
C THR A 138 -19.10 0.66 20.45
N ILE A 139 -19.31 -0.64 20.36
CA ILE A 139 -18.39 -1.57 19.66
C ILE A 139 -18.35 -1.28 18.16
N ASP A 140 -19.52 -1.00 17.56
CA ASP A 140 -19.58 -0.64 16.14
C ASP A 140 -18.85 0.66 15.85
N ASP A 141 -18.97 1.65 16.73
CA ASP A 141 -18.23 2.91 16.65
C ASP A 141 -16.74 2.70 16.85
N ALA A 142 -16.33 1.97 17.91
CA ALA A 142 -14.93 1.62 18.18
C ALA A 142 -14.27 0.97 16.95
N TYR A 143 -14.94 0.00 16.35
CA TYR A 143 -14.43 -0.64 15.14
C TYR A 143 -14.30 0.34 13.98
N LYS A 144 -15.39 1.04 13.62
CA LYS A 144 -15.41 1.91 12.44
C LYS A 144 -14.48 3.11 12.55
N ARG A 145 -14.45 3.75 13.71
CA ARG A 145 -13.73 5.01 13.92
C ARG A 145 -12.27 4.81 14.32
N LEU A 146 -11.99 3.85 15.19
CA LEU A 146 -10.66 3.69 15.79
C LEU A 146 -9.88 2.51 15.19
N MET A 147 -10.48 1.32 15.08
CA MET A 147 -9.74 0.10 14.73
C MET A 147 -9.60 -0.10 13.22
N ALA A 148 -10.68 0.02 12.45
CA ALA A 148 -10.66 -0.28 11.03
C ALA A 148 -9.65 0.56 10.23
N PRO A 149 -9.52 1.90 10.42
CA PRO A 149 -8.52 2.68 9.68
C PRO A 149 -7.08 2.31 10.01
N SER A 150 -6.82 1.91 11.26
CA SER A 150 -5.50 1.47 11.70
C SER A 150 -5.13 0.12 11.09
N ILE A 151 -6.05 -0.84 11.14
CA ILE A 151 -5.87 -2.19 10.57
C ILE A 151 -5.72 -2.13 9.05
N GLU A 152 -6.54 -1.32 8.36
CA GLU A 152 -6.41 -1.11 6.92
C GLU A 152 -5.02 -0.64 6.54
N ARG A 153 -4.52 0.41 7.21
CA ARG A 153 -3.17 0.94 6.96
C ARG A 153 -2.09 -0.10 7.20
N GLU A 154 -2.21 -0.88 8.27
CA GLU A 154 -1.26 -1.92 8.60
C GLU A 154 -1.25 -3.05 7.56
N ILE A 155 -2.42 -3.55 7.17
CA ILE A 155 -2.56 -4.56 6.11
C ILE A 155 -1.95 -4.06 4.79
N ARG A 156 -2.22 -2.81 4.41
CA ARG A 156 -1.64 -2.21 3.19
C ARG A 156 -0.12 -2.12 3.26
N ASN A 157 0.43 -1.75 4.42
CA ASN A 157 1.87 -1.70 4.62
C ASN A 157 2.49 -3.10 4.51
N GLN A 158 1.90 -4.12 5.13
CA GLN A 158 2.36 -5.51 5.05
C GLN A 158 2.33 -6.04 3.60
N LEU A 159 1.25 -5.76 2.86
CA LEU A 159 1.16 -6.13 1.45
C LEU A 159 2.24 -5.47 0.61
N THR A 160 2.50 -4.19 0.83
CA THR A 160 3.52 -3.43 0.12
C THR A 160 4.91 -3.96 0.41
N GLU A 161 5.26 -4.16 1.68
CA GLU A 161 6.56 -4.69 2.10
C GLU A 161 6.82 -6.09 1.53
N ARG A 162 5.82 -6.98 1.57
CA ARG A 162 5.89 -8.29 0.95
C ARG A 162 6.16 -8.18 -0.55
N ALA A 163 5.44 -7.30 -1.23
CA ALA A 163 5.54 -7.15 -2.68
C ALA A 163 6.88 -6.54 -3.11
N GLU A 164 7.37 -5.54 -2.39
CA GLU A 164 8.66 -4.90 -2.64
C GLU A 164 9.82 -5.86 -2.40
N SER A 165 9.80 -6.61 -1.30
CA SER A 165 10.83 -7.59 -0.97
C SER A 165 10.97 -8.65 -2.09
N GLU A 166 9.85 -9.17 -2.59
CA GLU A 166 9.90 -10.14 -3.70
C GLU A 166 10.33 -9.50 -5.03
N ALA A 167 9.93 -8.27 -5.30
CA ALA A 167 10.38 -7.56 -6.50
C ALA A 167 11.90 -7.33 -6.49
N VAL A 168 12.48 -6.97 -5.34
CA VAL A 168 13.94 -6.83 -5.18
C VAL A 168 14.66 -8.15 -5.45
N LYS A 169 14.14 -9.28 -4.97
CA LYS A 169 14.72 -10.61 -5.23
C LYS A 169 14.69 -10.97 -6.73
N VAL A 170 13.59 -10.66 -7.41
CA VAL A 170 13.48 -10.89 -8.87
C VAL A 170 14.46 -10.01 -9.61
N PHE A 171 14.54 -8.73 -9.25
CA PHE A 171 15.49 -7.78 -9.84
C PHE A 171 16.93 -8.24 -9.65
N ALA A 172 17.32 -8.64 -8.44
CA ALA A 172 18.66 -9.13 -8.14
C ALA A 172 19.04 -10.34 -9.01
N ARG A 173 18.12 -11.33 -9.14
CA ARG A 173 18.38 -12.51 -10.00
C ARG A 173 18.51 -12.15 -11.48
N ASN A 174 17.72 -11.19 -11.96
CA ASN A 174 17.82 -10.76 -13.36
C ASN A 174 19.11 -9.99 -13.61
N THR A 175 19.52 -9.13 -12.68
CA THR A 175 20.79 -8.40 -12.74
C THR A 175 21.97 -9.35 -12.70
N GLU A 176 21.97 -10.35 -11.80
CA GLU A 176 23.00 -11.38 -11.74
C GLU A 176 23.14 -12.10 -13.09
N LYS A 177 22.03 -12.57 -13.67
CA LYS A 177 22.06 -13.24 -14.98
C LYS A 177 22.62 -12.35 -16.09
N LEU A 178 22.31 -11.06 -16.05
CA LEU A 178 22.82 -10.09 -17.02
C LEU A 178 24.33 -9.86 -16.84
N LEU A 179 24.78 -9.68 -15.61
CA LEU A 179 26.20 -9.46 -15.29
C LEU A 179 27.07 -10.71 -15.51
N MET A 180 26.49 -11.90 -15.31
CA MET A 180 27.16 -13.18 -15.50
C MET A 180 27.02 -13.72 -16.94
N ALA A 181 26.46 -12.93 -17.87
CA ALA A 181 26.41 -13.31 -19.27
C ALA A 181 27.83 -13.55 -19.81
N PRO A 182 28.09 -14.65 -20.51
CA PRO A 182 29.42 -14.95 -21.03
C PRO A 182 29.87 -13.84 -21.99
N PRO A 183 31.15 -13.45 -21.94
CA PRO A 183 31.69 -12.45 -22.85
C PRO A 183 31.67 -12.95 -24.30
N VAL A 184 31.46 -12.03 -25.24
CA VAL A 184 31.65 -12.32 -26.67
C VAL A 184 33.14 -12.51 -26.90
N ARG A 185 33.55 -13.75 -27.29
CA ARG A 185 34.94 -14.10 -27.53
C ARG A 185 35.34 -13.69 -28.96
N ASP A 186 36.59 -13.35 -29.11
CA ASP A 186 37.28 -13.12 -30.41
C ASP A 186 36.52 -12.05 -31.27
N ALA A 187 35.87 -11.09 -30.62
CA ALA A 187 35.14 -10.03 -31.31
C ALA A 187 35.65 -8.65 -30.92
N ARG A 188 35.83 -7.77 -31.88
CA ARG A 188 36.02 -6.34 -31.66
C ARG A 188 34.66 -5.70 -31.38
N VAL A 189 34.58 -4.93 -30.30
CA VAL A 189 33.30 -4.39 -29.82
C VAL A 189 33.29 -2.88 -29.85
N ILE A 190 32.24 -2.29 -30.44
CA ILE A 190 31.90 -0.88 -30.19
C ILE A 190 30.81 -0.86 -29.12
N ALA A 191 31.16 -0.30 -27.96
CA ALA A 191 30.19 -0.07 -26.89
C ALA A 191 29.72 1.38 -26.93
N ILE A 192 28.39 1.57 -26.80
CA ILE A 192 27.76 2.90 -26.80
C ILE A 192 26.91 3.03 -25.54
N ASP A 193 27.20 4.05 -24.73
CA ASP A 193 26.43 4.44 -23.57
C ASP A 193 25.59 5.67 -23.91
N PRO A 194 24.25 5.54 -24.07
CA PRO A 194 23.39 6.64 -24.48
C PRO A 194 23.28 7.73 -23.41
N GLY A 195 23.51 8.97 -23.79
CA GLY A 195 23.31 10.15 -22.94
C GLY A 195 22.66 11.28 -23.70
N TYR A 196 21.42 11.64 -23.31
CA TYR A 196 20.67 12.70 -24.01
C TYR A 196 21.29 14.08 -23.88
N ARG A 197 21.74 14.47 -22.69
CA ARG A 197 22.33 15.80 -22.44
C ARG A 197 23.86 15.83 -22.63
N THR A 198 24.53 14.78 -22.17
CA THR A 198 25.99 14.68 -22.13
C THR A 198 26.59 14.10 -23.39
N GLY A 199 25.73 13.64 -24.32
CA GLY A 199 26.13 12.90 -25.52
C GLY A 199 26.33 11.41 -25.26
N CYS A 200 26.30 10.62 -26.32
CA CYS A 200 26.55 9.18 -26.25
C CYS A 200 28.07 8.95 -26.18
N LYS A 201 28.53 8.28 -25.13
CA LYS A 201 29.92 7.83 -25.00
C LYS A 201 30.13 6.61 -25.87
N VAL A 202 31.19 6.58 -26.63
CA VAL A 202 31.53 5.49 -27.55
C VAL A 202 32.92 4.97 -27.19
N THR A 203 33.05 3.66 -27.06
CA THR A 203 34.35 3.00 -26.86
C THR A 203 34.53 1.91 -27.91
N MET A 204 35.79 1.69 -28.30
CA MET A 204 36.21 0.60 -29.16
C MET A 204 37.13 -0.32 -28.38
N LEU A 205 36.80 -1.60 -28.35
CA LEU A 205 37.55 -2.64 -27.64
C LEU A 205 38.08 -3.65 -28.65
N ASP A 206 39.26 -4.22 -28.37
CA ASP A 206 39.80 -5.37 -29.12
C ASP A 206 39.23 -6.69 -28.63
N GLU A 207 39.67 -7.77 -29.22
CA GLU A 207 39.24 -9.15 -28.95
C GLU A 207 39.53 -9.62 -27.51
N THR A 208 40.43 -8.92 -26.81
CA THR A 208 40.81 -9.19 -25.42
C THR A 208 40.12 -8.27 -24.42
N GLY A 209 39.27 -7.34 -24.89
CA GLY A 209 38.61 -6.31 -24.09
C GLY A 209 39.47 -5.08 -23.80
N LYS A 210 40.66 -4.94 -24.43
CA LYS A 210 41.52 -3.77 -24.27
C LYS A 210 40.92 -2.57 -25.00
N LEU A 211 40.93 -1.41 -24.33
CA LEU A 211 40.44 -0.15 -24.90
C LEU A 211 41.38 0.32 -26.03
N LEU A 212 40.83 0.44 -27.22
CA LEU A 212 41.52 0.94 -28.41
C LEU A 212 41.28 2.41 -28.66
N ALA A 213 40.05 2.88 -28.45
CA ALA A 213 39.65 4.26 -28.65
C ALA A 213 38.39 4.60 -27.84
N TYR A 214 38.23 5.88 -27.53
CA TYR A 214 36.99 6.38 -26.93
C TYR A 214 36.64 7.77 -27.49
N GLY A 215 35.38 8.17 -27.37
CA GLY A 215 34.90 9.47 -27.79
C GLY A 215 33.45 9.71 -27.37
N THR A 216 32.94 10.89 -27.70
CA THR A 216 31.55 11.25 -27.47
C THR A 216 30.92 11.73 -28.75
N ILE A 217 29.74 11.23 -29.07
CA ILE A 217 28.94 11.65 -30.22
C ILE A 217 27.61 12.23 -29.73
N TYR A 218 27.00 13.10 -30.54
CA TYR A 218 25.78 13.83 -30.15
C TYR A 218 24.67 13.62 -31.20
N PRO A 219 24.11 12.40 -31.35
CA PRO A 219 23.08 12.14 -32.36
C PRO A 219 21.71 12.68 -31.97
N THR A 220 21.49 13.03 -30.69
CA THR A 220 20.21 13.46 -30.14
C THR A 220 20.23 14.94 -29.74
N GLU A 221 19.05 15.51 -29.52
CA GLU A 221 18.92 16.86 -28.98
C GLU A 221 19.60 16.99 -27.59
N PRO A 222 20.15 18.18 -27.24
CA PRO A 222 20.00 19.47 -27.95
C PRO A 222 20.95 19.69 -29.14
N LYS A 223 22.05 18.94 -29.28
CA LYS A 223 23.03 19.17 -30.35
C LYS A 223 22.67 18.57 -31.70
N LYS A 224 21.97 17.45 -31.72
CA LYS A 224 21.44 16.74 -32.93
C LYS A 224 22.42 16.66 -34.12
N ASP A 225 23.72 16.41 -33.84
CA ASP A 225 24.75 16.25 -34.88
C ASP A 225 24.81 14.81 -35.37
N ILE A 226 23.82 14.41 -36.16
CA ILE A 226 23.73 13.07 -36.75
C ILE A 226 24.86 12.81 -37.77
N ALA A 227 25.21 13.84 -38.57
CA ALA A 227 26.24 13.73 -39.58
C ALA A 227 27.63 13.52 -39.00
N GLY A 228 28.00 14.30 -37.95
CA GLY A 228 29.25 14.13 -37.22
C GLY A 228 29.32 12.80 -36.46
N ALA A 229 28.22 12.36 -35.86
CA ALA A 229 28.13 11.07 -35.19
C ALA A 229 28.36 9.91 -36.20
N LYS A 230 27.70 9.94 -37.37
CA LYS A 230 27.90 8.95 -38.42
C LYS A 230 29.34 8.93 -38.95
N LYS A 231 29.95 10.10 -39.17
CA LYS A 231 31.33 10.22 -39.63
C LYS A 231 32.31 9.63 -38.58
N SER A 232 32.13 9.95 -37.32
CA SER A 232 32.96 9.45 -36.23
C SER A 232 32.88 7.92 -36.10
N LEU A 233 31.68 7.35 -36.07
CA LEU A 233 31.47 5.89 -35.98
C LEU A 233 32.07 5.20 -37.21
N THR A 234 31.84 5.73 -38.40
CA THR A 234 32.41 5.16 -39.64
C THR A 234 33.93 5.17 -39.64
N ALA A 235 34.54 6.24 -39.14
CA ALA A 235 36.00 6.34 -39.02
C ALA A 235 36.55 5.32 -37.99
N LEU A 236 35.89 5.10 -36.84
CA LEU A 236 36.27 4.10 -35.85
C LEU A 236 36.21 2.69 -36.46
N VAL A 237 35.10 2.36 -37.13
CA VAL A 237 34.96 1.04 -37.79
C VAL A 237 36.05 0.83 -38.84
N LYS A 238 36.31 1.80 -39.70
CA LYS A 238 37.36 1.67 -40.76
C LYS A 238 38.76 1.54 -40.16
N LYS A 239 39.06 2.19 -39.06
CA LYS A 239 40.39 2.17 -38.45
C LYS A 239 40.72 0.86 -37.71
N TYR A 240 39.69 0.28 -37.09
CA TYR A 240 39.87 -0.87 -36.16
C TYR A 240 39.13 -2.14 -36.64
N LYS A 241 38.71 -2.19 -37.91
CA LYS A 241 38.08 -3.35 -38.53
C LYS A 241 39.05 -4.55 -38.64
#